data_1588bf67dc594e6c5f7482805dd35a84
#
_entry.id   1588bf67dc594e6c5f7482805dd35a84
#
_cell.length_a   1.000
_cell.length_b   1.000
_cell.length_c   1.000
_cell.angle_alpha   90.00
_cell.angle_beta   90.00
_cell.angle_gamma   90.00
#
_symmetry.space_group_name_H-M   'P 1'
#
loop_
_entity.id
_entity.type
_entity.pdbx_description
1 polymer ?
#
loop_
_entity_poly.entity_id
_entity_poly.type
_entity_poly.pdbx_seq_one_letter_code
_entity_poly.pdbx_strand_id
1 'polypeptide(L)'
;MIEFVDIAGLVKGASKGEGLGNQFLANIREVDAIVHVVRCFEDENVIHVDGCIDPLRDIETINLELIFSDLEILERRIAKTTKSARMDKEAAKELEFLKEIKAHLEGGEPASSMELENEDQELYMKGYNLLTWKPVIYAANVSEDDLADDGASNPYVQQVREYASKTNSEVFALCAEIEQEISELEEDEKKEFLEDLGIQQSGLE
;
A
#
# COMPACT_ATOMS: atom_id res chain seq x y z
N MET A 1 -10.72 -5.30 17.69
CA MET A 1 -11.15 -6.10 16.51
C MET A 1 -10.61 -5.36 15.30
N ILE A 2 -9.81 -6.02 14.47
CA ILE A 2 -9.32 -5.47 13.20
C ILE A 2 -10.32 -5.93 12.14
N GLU A 3 -10.73 -5.01 11.26
CA GLU A 3 -11.63 -5.31 10.15
C GLU A 3 -10.80 -5.29 8.86
N PHE A 4 -10.80 -6.40 8.13
CA PHE A 4 -10.24 -6.48 6.79
C PHE A 4 -11.32 -6.25 5.75
N VAL A 5 -11.07 -5.31 4.84
CA VAL A 5 -11.95 -5.01 3.72
C VAL A 5 -11.25 -5.44 2.43
N ASP A 6 -11.84 -6.41 1.73
CA ASP A 6 -11.34 -6.80 0.41
C ASP A 6 -11.65 -5.70 -0.60
N ILE A 7 -10.60 -5.20 -1.24
CA ILE A 7 -10.69 -4.14 -2.25
C ILE A 7 -10.28 -4.75 -3.59
N ALA A 8 -11.19 -4.73 -4.56
CA ALA A 8 -10.95 -5.23 -5.91
C ALA A 8 -9.63 -4.68 -6.47
N GLY A 9 -8.83 -5.53 -7.10
CA GLY A 9 -7.49 -5.19 -7.56
C GLY A 9 -7.43 -3.92 -8.40
N LEU A 10 -6.45 -3.07 -8.14
CA LEU A 10 -6.21 -1.84 -8.89
C LEU A 10 -5.66 -2.20 -10.27
N VAL A 11 -6.26 -1.63 -11.30
CA VAL A 11 -5.74 -1.69 -12.65
C VAL A 11 -5.15 -0.35 -13.05
N LYS A 12 -4.12 -0.37 -13.89
CA LYS A 12 -3.50 0.83 -14.47
C LYS A 12 -4.57 1.72 -15.13
N GLY A 13 -4.55 3.03 -14.79
CA GLY A 13 -5.55 3.99 -15.28
C GLY A 13 -6.74 4.23 -14.35
N ALA A 14 -6.77 3.61 -13.16
CA ALA A 14 -7.84 3.77 -12.19
C ALA A 14 -8.08 5.23 -11.76
N SER A 15 -7.01 6.03 -11.65
CA SER A 15 -7.07 7.46 -11.31
C SER A 15 -7.73 8.31 -12.38
N LYS A 16 -7.78 7.85 -13.65
CA LYS A 16 -8.41 8.56 -14.76
C LYS A 16 -9.93 8.39 -14.84
N GLY A 17 -10.53 7.73 -13.86
CA GLY A 17 -11.99 7.60 -13.75
C GLY A 17 -12.62 6.57 -14.66
N GLU A 18 -11.86 5.68 -15.26
CA GLU A 18 -12.38 4.59 -16.08
C GLU A 18 -12.88 3.45 -15.17
N GLY A 19 -14.18 3.25 -15.11
CA GLY A 19 -14.82 2.10 -14.50
C GLY A 19 -14.74 2.05 -12.95
N LEU A 20 -14.31 0.89 -12.41
CA LEU A 20 -14.26 0.61 -10.96
C LEU A 20 -13.14 1.35 -10.21
N GLY A 21 -12.23 2.04 -10.91
CA GLY A 21 -11.07 2.70 -10.32
C GLY A 21 -11.42 3.78 -9.30
N ASN A 22 -12.42 4.61 -9.56
CA ASN A 22 -12.88 5.63 -8.60
C ASN A 22 -13.47 5.03 -7.33
N GLN A 23 -14.18 3.90 -7.45
CA GLN A 23 -14.74 3.20 -6.30
C GLN A 23 -13.64 2.56 -5.46
N PHE A 24 -12.62 1.98 -6.11
CA PHE A 24 -11.43 1.46 -5.46
C PHE A 24 -10.72 2.54 -4.62
N LEU A 25 -10.41 3.69 -5.23
CA LEU A 25 -9.75 4.79 -4.53
C LEU A 25 -10.59 5.35 -3.38
N ALA A 26 -11.92 5.35 -3.51
CA ALA A 26 -12.83 5.74 -2.43
C ALA A 26 -12.75 4.76 -1.25
N ASN A 27 -12.72 3.46 -1.50
CA ASN A 27 -12.59 2.44 -0.46
C ASN A 27 -11.25 2.57 0.30
N ILE A 28 -10.13 2.82 -0.40
CA ILE A 28 -8.84 3.07 0.26
C ILE A 28 -8.90 4.32 1.16
N ARG A 29 -9.69 5.33 0.83
CA ARG A 29 -9.79 6.53 1.70
C ARG A 29 -10.43 6.25 3.05
N GLU A 30 -11.28 5.24 3.13
CA GLU A 30 -12.06 4.93 4.33
C GLU A 30 -11.31 4.04 5.33
N VAL A 31 -10.21 3.36 4.90
CA VAL A 31 -9.43 2.48 5.77
C VAL A 31 -8.29 3.22 6.49
N ASP A 32 -7.83 2.69 7.62
CA ASP A 32 -6.76 3.28 8.42
C ASP A 32 -5.36 2.88 7.90
N ALA A 33 -5.22 1.69 7.30
CA ALA A 33 -3.98 1.16 6.76
C ALA A 33 -4.26 0.29 5.53
N ILE A 34 -3.23 0.02 4.75
CA ILE A 34 -3.30 -0.76 3.52
C ILE A 34 -2.42 -2.00 3.66
N VAL A 35 -2.98 -3.18 3.39
CA VAL A 35 -2.19 -4.40 3.15
C VAL A 35 -2.08 -4.58 1.64
N HIS A 36 -0.87 -4.41 1.12
CA HIS A 36 -0.60 -4.57 -0.31
C HIS A 36 -0.08 -5.98 -0.58
N VAL A 37 -0.91 -6.82 -1.17
CA VAL A 37 -0.52 -8.18 -1.57
C VAL A 37 0.29 -8.11 -2.86
N VAL A 38 1.54 -8.58 -2.79
CA VAL A 38 2.50 -8.54 -3.90
C VAL A 38 2.88 -9.95 -4.31
N ARG A 39 2.74 -10.27 -5.58
CA ARG A 39 3.10 -11.59 -6.10
C ARG A 39 4.62 -11.79 -6.13
N CYS A 40 5.10 -12.80 -5.41
CA CYS A 40 6.51 -13.18 -5.30
C CYS A 40 6.74 -14.67 -5.62
N PHE A 41 5.91 -15.28 -6.45
CA PHE A 41 6.02 -16.70 -6.86
C PHE A 41 5.80 -16.86 -8.37
N GLU A 42 6.42 -17.89 -8.94
CA GLU A 42 6.24 -18.28 -10.35
C GLU A 42 5.23 -19.42 -10.44
N ASP A 43 4.24 -19.32 -11.30
CA ASP A 43 3.29 -20.36 -11.62
C ASP A 43 2.83 -20.20 -13.08
N GLU A 44 3.04 -21.24 -13.89
CA GLU A 44 2.67 -21.24 -15.31
C GLU A 44 1.14 -21.17 -15.53
N ASN A 45 0.35 -21.58 -14.53
CA ASN A 45 -1.10 -21.56 -14.61
C ASN A 45 -1.71 -20.20 -14.22
N VAL A 46 -0.94 -19.34 -13.54
CA VAL A 46 -1.37 -18.02 -13.10
C VAL A 46 -0.80 -16.95 -14.03
N ILE A 47 -1.64 -16.48 -14.95
CA ILE A 47 -1.24 -15.45 -15.92
C ILE A 47 -0.99 -14.13 -15.19
N HIS A 48 0.21 -13.57 -15.40
CA HIS A 48 0.51 -12.19 -14.98
C HIS A 48 0.05 -11.21 -16.06
N VAL A 49 -0.58 -10.11 -15.66
CA VAL A 49 -1.13 -9.09 -16.59
C VAL A 49 -0.07 -8.55 -17.54
N ASP A 50 1.17 -8.37 -17.06
CA ASP A 50 2.30 -7.86 -17.84
C ASP A 50 3.27 -8.97 -18.34
N GLY A 51 2.89 -10.25 -18.21
CA GLY A 51 3.61 -11.41 -18.78
C GLY A 51 4.88 -11.84 -18.04
N CYS A 52 5.34 -11.10 -17.03
CA CYS A 52 6.47 -11.48 -16.15
C CYS A 52 6.25 -10.96 -14.74
N ILE A 53 6.82 -11.67 -13.76
CA ILE A 53 6.77 -11.29 -12.36
C ILE A 53 7.80 -10.19 -12.12
N ASP A 54 7.35 -9.07 -11.57
CA ASP A 54 8.18 -7.96 -11.17
C ASP A 54 7.49 -7.21 -10.02
N PRO A 55 7.78 -7.60 -8.77
CA PRO A 55 7.10 -7.06 -7.60
C PRO A 55 7.30 -5.55 -7.43
N LEU A 56 8.47 -5.02 -7.82
CA LEU A 56 8.73 -3.58 -7.72
C LEU A 56 7.88 -2.79 -8.71
N ARG A 57 7.80 -3.24 -9.94
CA ARG A 57 6.94 -2.62 -10.96
C ARG A 57 5.47 -2.64 -10.52
N ASP A 58 5.03 -3.74 -9.91
CA ASP A 58 3.65 -3.88 -9.44
C ASP A 58 3.37 -2.90 -8.29
N ILE A 59 4.30 -2.77 -7.33
CA ILE A 59 4.24 -1.77 -6.25
C ILE A 59 4.22 -0.34 -6.82
N GLU A 60 5.14 -0.03 -7.73
CA GLU A 60 5.24 1.30 -8.35
C GLU A 60 3.97 1.67 -9.12
N THR A 61 3.37 0.70 -9.84
CA THR A 61 2.12 0.92 -10.57
C THR A 61 0.99 1.35 -9.64
N ILE A 62 0.83 0.66 -8.51
CA ILE A 62 -0.18 1.01 -7.50
C ILE A 62 0.12 2.37 -6.88
N ASN A 63 1.37 2.61 -6.49
CA ASN A 63 1.77 3.88 -5.88
C ASN A 63 1.51 5.07 -6.81
N LEU A 64 1.78 4.96 -8.10
CA LEU A 64 1.49 6.01 -9.07
C LEU A 64 -0.01 6.33 -9.17
N GLU A 65 -0.87 5.32 -9.13
CA GLU A 65 -2.32 5.56 -9.14
C GLU A 65 -2.80 6.29 -7.85
N LEU A 66 -2.24 5.93 -6.69
CA LEU A 66 -2.51 6.62 -5.45
C LEU A 66 -2.00 8.08 -5.47
N ILE A 67 -0.79 8.29 -5.98
CA ILE A 67 -0.18 9.61 -6.16
C ILE A 67 -1.04 10.49 -7.07
N PHE A 68 -1.48 10.00 -8.22
CA PHE A 68 -2.34 10.77 -9.13
C PHE A 68 -3.64 11.19 -8.45
N SER A 69 -4.26 10.30 -7.67
CA SER A 69 -5.46 10.62 -6.90
C SER A 69 -5.20 11.71 -5.86
N ASP A 70 -4.06 11.67 -5.18
CA ASP A 70 -3.70 12.67 -4.18
C ASP A 70 -3.36 14.02 -4.80
N LEU A 71 -2.68 14.03 -5.95
CA LEU A 71 -2.39 15.26 -6.70
C LEU A 71 -3.67 16.02 -7.08
N GLU A 72 -4.72 15.32 -7.48
CA GLU A 72 -6.00 15.98 -7.76
C GLU A 72 -6.62 16.66 -6.52
N ILE A 73 -6.47 16.04 -5.35
CA ILE A 73 -6.95 16.63 -4.09
C ILE A 73 -6.13 17.86 -3.75
N LEU A 74 -4.81 17.75 -3.83
CA LEU A 74 -3.90 18.86 -3.52
C LEU A 74 -4.15 20.05 -4.45
N GLU A 75 -4.33 19.82 -5.74
CA GLU A 75 -4.62 20.89 -6.70
C GLU A 75 -5.90 21.66 -6.35
N ARG A 76 -6.98 20.92 -6.01
CA ARG A 76 -8.22 21.55 -5.56
C ARG A 76 -8.04 22.35 -4.26
N ARG A 77 -7.26 21.81 -3.31
CA ARG A 77 -6.95 22.49 -2.04
C ARG A 77 -6.10 23.72 -2.26
N ILE A 78 -5.03 23.63 -3.03
CA ILE A 78 -4.15 24.74 -3.40
C ILE A 78 -4.97 25.88 -4.02
N ALA A 79 -5.85 25.58 -4.98
CA ALA A 79 -6.70 26.58 -5.62
C ALA A 79 -7.63 27.29 -4.62
N LYS A 80 -8.14 26.59 -3.62
CA LYS A 80 -8.97 27.15 -2.55
C LYS A 80 -8.13 27.99 -1.59
N THR A 81 -7.02 27.45 -1.07
CA THR A 81 -6.16 28.07 -0.06
C THR A 81 -5.46 29.31 -0.62
N THR A 82 -5.12 29.35 -1.92
CA THR A 82 -4.53 30.52 -2.58
C THR A 82 -5.40 31.77 -2.44
N LYS A 83 -6.72 31.63 -2.38
CA LYS A 83 -7.63 32.78 -2.21
C LYS A 83 -7.56 33.34 -0.79
N SER A 84 -7.47 32.46 0.22
CA SER A 84 -7.40 32.81 1.64
C SER A 84 -6.01 33.34 2.02
N ALA A 85 -4.95 32.80 1.44
CA ALA A 85 -3.55 33.12 1.74
C ALA A 85 -3.17 34.58 1.49
N ARG A 86 -3.98 35.31 0.70
CA ARG A 86 -3.77 36.76 0.45
C ARG A 86 -4.06 37.63 1.67
N MET A 87 -4.89 37.17 2.58
CA MET A 87 -5.37 37.92 3.74
C MET A 87 -5.10 37.25 5.08
N ASP A 88 -4.68 36.02 5.06
CA ASP A 88 -4.44 35.16 6.24
C ASP A 88 -3.04 34.53 6.19
N LYS A 89 -2.23 34.80 7.23
CA LYS A 89 -0.86 34.32 7.33
C LYS A 89 -0.80 32.81 7.57
N GLU A 90 -1.76 32.23 8.29
CA GLU A 90 -1.81 30.79 8.51
C GLU A 90 -2.17 30.07 7.22
N ALA A 91 -3.14 30.60 6.45
CA ALA A 91 -3.45 30.08 5.13
C ALA A 91 -2.25 30.22 4.14
N ALA A 92 -1.40 31.22 4.32
CA ALA A 92 -0.19 31.36 3.52
C ALA A 92 0.84 30.26 3.85
N LYS A 93 1.03 29.92 5.13
CA LYS A 93 1.90 28.79 5.56
C LYS A 93 1.34 27.46 5.04
N GLU A 94 0.04 27.22 5.21
CA GLU A 94 -0.59 26.01 4.69
C GLU A 94 -0.39 25.90 3.17
N LEU A 95 -0.50 26.99 2.43
CA LEU A 95 -0.31 27.01 0.98
C LEU A 95 1.12 26.60 0.57
N GLU A 96 2.13 27.06 1.28
CA GLU A 96 3.53 26.66 1.00
C GLU A 96 3.71 25.15 1.27
N PHE A 97 3.20 24.65 2.38
CA PHE A 97 3.27 23.23 2.70
C PHE A 97 2.52 22.36 1.68
N LEU A 98 1.34 22.77 1.22
CA LEU A 98 0.60 22.09 0.14
C LEU A 98 1.42 21.99 -1.15
N LYS A 99 2.19 23.03 -1.49
CA LYS A 99 3.08 23.03 -2.66
C LYS A 99 4.27 22.09 -2.48
N GLU A 100 4.81 22.01 -1.27
CA GLU A 100 5.90 21.07 -0.93
C GLU A 100 5.42 19.62 -1.08
N ILE A 101 4.24 19.28 -0.54
CA ILE A 101 3.65 17.94 -0.72
C ILE A 101 3.43 17.67 -2.21
N LYS A 102 2.88 18.63 -2.95
CA LYS A 102 2.65 18.46 -4.39
C LYS A 102 3.96 18.18 -5.14
N ALA A 103 5.02 18.93 -4.87
CA ALA A 103 6.31 18.74 -5.51
C ALA A 103 6.93 17.36 -5.17
N HIS A 104 6.76 16.90 -3.92
CA HIS A 104 7.20 15.58 -3.48
C HIS A 104 6.49 14.45 -4.23
N LEU A 105 5.15 14.51 -4.33
CA LEU A 105 4.36 13.55 -5.09
C LEU A 105 4.65 13.60 -6.60
N GLU A 106 4.88 14.78 -7.18
CA GLU A 106 5.29 14.93 -8.59
C GLU A 106 6.67 14.31 -8.85
N GLY A 107 7.52 14.20 -7.83
CA GLY A 107 8.76 13.44 -7.85
C GLY A 107 8.59 11.92 -7.86
N GLY A 108 7.36 11.43 -7.69
CA GLY A 108 7.03 9.99 -7.65
C GLY A 108 7.13 9.37 -6.25
N GLU A 109 7.38 10.19 -5.22
CA GLU A 109 7.52 9.71 -3.84
C GLU A 109 6.19 9.82 -3.08
N PRO A 110 5.81 8.81 -2.26
CA PRO A 110 4.57 8.85 -1.48
C PRO A 110 4.66 9.90 -0.36
N ALA A 111 3.54 10.47 0.04
CA ALA A 111 3.48 11.46 1.11
C ALA A 111 4.03 10.93 2.45
N SER A 112 3.94 9.61 2.70
CA SER A 112 4.48 8.95 3.90
C SER A 112 6.01 9.01 4.02
N SER A 113 6.73 9.28 2.92
CA SER A 113 8.19 9.43 2.93
C SER A 113 8.66 10.86 3.22
N MET A 114 7.73 11.83 3.38
CA MET A 114 8.08 13.19 3.76
C MET A 114 8.48 13.30 5.23
N GLU A 115 9.57 13.99 5.49
CA GLU A 115 9.93 14.42 6.84
C GLU A 115 9.11 15.66 7.20
N LEU A 116 8.37 15.59 8.30
CA LEU A 116 7.56 16.71 8.80
C LEU A 116 8.37 17.53 9.81
N GLU A 117 8.39 18.83 9.65
CA GLU A 117 9.21 19.74 10.45
C GLU A 117 8.58 20.12 11.80
N ASN A 118 7.25 20.04 11.92
CA ASN A 118 6.53 20.50 13.10
C ASN A 118 5.12 19.88 13.21
N GLU A 119 4.51 20.08 14.40
CA GLU A 119 3.17 19.57 14.72
C GLU A 119 2.05 20.14 13.83
N ASP A 120 2.21 21.37 13.32
CA ASP A 120 1.23 21.97 12.43
C ASP A 120 1.16 21.23 11.10
N GLN A 121 2.32 20.83 10.54
CA GLN A 121 2.38 20.03 9.33
C GLN A 121 1.74 18.64 9.53
N GLU A 122 1.96 18.03 10.69
CA GLU A 122 1.34 16.75 11.04
C GLU A 122 -0.19 16.86 11.10
N LEU A 123 -0.70 17.95 11.70
CA LEU A 123 -2.12 18.23 11.77
C LEU A 123 -2.73 18.45 10.37
N TYR A 124 -2.03 19.18 9.51
CA TYR A 124 -2.43 19.39 8.12
C TYR A 124 -2.49 18.07 7.35
N MET A 125 -1.46 17.22 7.45
CA MET A 125 -1.42 15.91 6.78
C MET A 125 -2.60 15.04 7.19
N LYS A 126 -2.90 14.95 8.47
CA LYS A 126 -4.09 14.22 8.98
C LYS A 126 -5.40 14.76 8.38
N GLY A 127 -5.50 16.09 8.22
CA GLY A 127 -6.69 16.75 7.66
C GLY A 127 -6.84 16.61 6.14
N TYR A 128 -5.77 16.26 5.43
CA TYR A 128 -5.82 16.09 3.98
C TYR A 128 -6.32 14.72 3.54
N ASN A 129 -6.20 13.73 4.40
CA ASN A 129 -6.60 12.35 4.13
C ASN A 129 -6.04 11.82 2.81
N LEU A 130 -4.74 12.01 2.60
CA LEU A 130 -4.04 11.53 1.42
C LEU A 130 -3.91 10.01 1.46
N LEU A 131 -4.08 9.36 0.31
CA LEU A 131 -3.94 7.90 0.18
C LEU A 131 -2.51 7.46 0.42
N THR A 132 -1.54 8.22 -0.11
CA THR A 132 -0.11 7.93 0.02
C THR A 132 0.47 8.28 1.40
N TRP A 133 -0.33 8.86 2.30
CA TRP A 133 0.01 9.08 3.70
C TRP A 133 -0.34 7.91 4.61
N LYS A 134 -1.22 7.02 4.16
CA LYS A 134 -1.65 5.85 4.95
C LYS A 134 -0.49 4.87 5.13
N PRO A 135 -0.38 4.22 6.32
CA PRO A 135 0.56 3.13 6.52
C PRO A 135 0.31 1.99 5.54
N VAL A 136 1.38 1.44 4.98
CA VAL A 136 1.34 0.29 4.08
C VAL A 136 2.13 -0.86 4.67
N ILE A 137 1.54 -2.05 4.68
CA ILE A 137 2.20 -3.31 4.98
C ILE A 137 2.23 -4.13 3.69
N TYR A 138 3.38 -4.66 3.32
CA TYR A 138 3.52 -5.52 2.15
C TYR A 138 3.37 -6.99 2.55
N ALA A 139 2.38 -7.66 1.98
CA ALA A 139 2.19 -9.09 2.08
C ALA A 139 2.80 -9.75 0.83
N ALA A 140 4.01 -10.27 0.95
CA ALA A 140 4.69 -10.97 -0.12
C ALA A 140 4.05 -12.36 -0.30
N ASN A 141 3.24 -12.51 -1.35
CA ASN A 141 2.59 -13.79 -1.66
C ASN A 141 3.59 -14.71 -2.36
N VAL A 142 3.99 -15.78 -1.67
CA VAL A 142 5.02 -16.75 -2.07
C VAL A 142 4.43 -18.12 -2.34
N SER A 143 5.24 -19.06 -2.85
CA SER A 143 4.89 -20.48 -2.89
C SER A 143 5.03 -21.11 -1.51
N GLU A 144 4.43 -22.28 -1.32
CA GLU A 144 4.54 -23.07 -0.08
C GLU A 144 5.99 -23.31 0.33
N ASP A 145 6.86 -23.63 -0.63
CA ASP A 145 8.29 -23.93 -0.39
C ASP A 145 9.05 -22.77 0.28
N ASP A 146 8.59 -21.53 0.10
CA ASP A 146 9.23 -20.34 0.66
C ASP A 146 8.74 -19.98 2.08
N LEU A 147 7.70 -20.64 2.59
CA LEU A 147 7.12 -20.31 3.91
C LEU A 147 8.05 -20.65 5.08
N ALA A 148 8.77 -21.77 5.00
CA ALA A 148 9.60 -22.28 6.10
C ALA A 148 10.72 -21.32 6.52
N ASP A 149 11.22 -20.48 5.61
CA ASP A 149 12.25 -19.47 5.88
C ASP A 149 11.74 -18.01 5.78
N ASP A 150 10.43 -17.82 5.83
CA ASP A 150 9.77 -16.51 5.68
C ASP A 150 10.16 -15.80 4.37
N GLY A 151 10.36 -16.58 3.30
CA GLY A 151 10.76 -16.07 1.99
C GLY A 151 12.20 -15.51 1.94
N ALA A 152 13.05 -15.86 2.92
CA ALA A 152 14.42 -15.32 2.99
C ALA A 152 15.27 -15.70 1.78
N SER A 153 15.04 -16.88 1.19
CA SER A 153 15.73 -17.36 -0.01
C SER A 153 15.12 -16.84 -1.32
N ASN A 154 13.93 -16.25 -1.25
CA ASN A 154 13.20 -15.79 -2.44
C ASN A 154 13.69 -14.40 -2.89
N PRO A 155 14.26 -14.25 -4.12
CA PRO A 155 14.79 -12.99 -4.59
C PRO A 155 13.74 -11.90 -4.77
N TYR A 156 12.49 -12.26 -5.06
CA TYR A 156 11.39 -11.30 -5.18
C TYR A 156 11.01 -10.72 -3.82
N VAL A 157 10.98 -11.56 -2.77
CA VAL A 157 10.74 -11.11 -1.40
C VAL A 157 11.84 -10.17 -0.93
N GLN A 158 13.11 -10.46 -1.26
CA GLN A 158 14.22 -9.58 -0.92
C GLN A 158 14.11 -8.20 -1.58
N GLN A 159 13.66 -8.13 -2.83
CA GLN A 159 13.39 -6.86 -3.51
C GLN A 159 12.30 -6.06 -2.79
N VAL A 160 11.19 -6.71 -2.38
CA VAL A 160 10.11 -6.06 -1.63
C VAL A 160 10.61 -5.56 -0.27
N ARG A 161 11.40 -6.35 0.45
CA ARG A 161 12.00 -5.96 1.74
C ARG A 161 12.94 -4.76 1.61
N GLU A 162 13.77 -4.75 0.57
CA GLU A 162 14.67 -3.62 0.29
C GLU A 162 13.87 -2.34 -0.01
N TYR A 163 12.82 -2.45 -0.80
CA TYR A 163 11.92 -1.33 -1.09
C TYR A 163 11.22 -0.84 0.18
N ALA A 164 10.61 -1.73 0.95
CA ALA A 164 9.89 -1.41 2.17
C ALA A 164 10.79 -0.74 3.23
N SER A 165 12.05 -1.14 3.32
CA SER A 165 13.01 -0.51 4.24
C SER A 165 13.25 0.97 3.93
N LYS A 166 13.16 1.38 2.65
CA LYS A 166 13.31 2.77 2.21
C LYS A 166 12.07 3.62 2.53
N THR A 167 10.91 2.98 2.60
CA THR A 167 9.61 3.63 2.88
C THR A 167 9.15 3.43 4.33
N ASN A 168 9.99 2.85 5.18
CA ASN A 168 9.67 2.52 6.58
C ASN A 168 8.38 1.71 6.73
N SER A 169 8.19 0.74 5.83
CA SER A 169 7.05 -0.17 5.78
C SER A 169 7.45 -1.58 6.23
N GLU A 170 6.50 -2.32 6.78
CA GLU A 170 6.70 -3.73 7.18
C GLU A 170 6.43 -4.66 6.00
N VAL A 171 7.08 -5.83 6.02
CA VAL A 171 6.89 -6.91 5.04
C VAL A 171 6.77 -8.24 5.77
N PHE A 172 5.79 -9.04 5.41
CA PHE A 172 5.71 -10.44 5.80
C PHE A 172 5.44 -11.32 4.58
N ALA A 173 5.90 -12.56 4.64
CA ALA A 173 5.60 -13.56 3.61
C ALA A 173 4.35 -14.35 3.99
N LEU A 174 3.52 -14.66 3.01
CA LEU A 174 2.39 -15.56 3.14
C LEU A 174 2.21 -16.36 1.86
N CYS A 175 1.58 -17.52 1.95
CA CYS A 175 1.09 -18.25 0.78
C CYS A 175 -0.44 -18.23 0.80
N ALA A 176 -1.05 -17.50 -0.14
CA ALA A 176 -2.51 -17.34 -0.17
C ALA A 176 -3.25 -18.69 -0.35
N GLU A 177 -2.64 -19.65 -1.05
CA GLU A 177 -3.18 -21.00 -1.21
C GLU A 177 -3.23 -21.75 0.14
N ILE A 178 -2.15 -21.72 0.90
CA ILE A 178 -2.07 -22.31 2.25
C ILE A 178 -3.03 -21.61 3.22
N GLU A 179 -3.12 -20.26 3.18
CA GLU A 179 -4.08 -19.51 4.02
C GLU A 179 -5.53 -19.91 3.71
N GLN A 180 -5.85 -20.17 2.44
CA GLN A 180 -7.16 -20.70 2.07
C GLN A 180 -7.40 -22.08 2.66
N GLU A 181 -6.44 -23.01 2.55
CA GLU A 181 -6.55 -24.35 3.12
C GLU A 181 -6.73 -24.29 4.64
N ILE A 182 -5.92 -23.49 5.34
CA ILE A 182 -6.01 -23.29 6.80
C ILE A 182 -7.41 -22.77 7.19
N SER A 183 -7.99 -21.90 6.39
CA SER A 183 -9.31 -21.31 6.68
C SER A 183 -10.46 -22.32 6.66
N GLU A 184 -10.27 -23.45 5.99
CA GLU A 184 -11.25 -24.53 5.86
C GLU A 184 -11.11 -25.61 6.94
N LEU A 185 -10.01 -25.60 7.72
CA LEU A 185 -9.71 -26.60 8.76
C LEU A 185 -10.34 -26.22 10.12
N GLU A 186 -10.62 -27.26 10.92
CA GLU A 186 -10.97 -27.09 12.33
C GLU A 186 -9.73 -26.76 13.18
N GLU A 187 -9.91 -26.16 14.35
CA GLU A 187 -8.82 -25.62 15.18
C GLU A 187 -7.72 -26.65 15.55
N ASP A 188 -8.09 -27.91 15.75
CA ASP A 188 -7.12 -28.97 16.08
C ASP A 188 -6.32 -29.39 14.83
N GLU A 189 -6.97 -29.42 13.66
CA GLU A 189 -6.34 -29.74 12.38
C GLU A 189 -5.41 -28.62 11.92
N LYS A 190 -5.77 -27.35 12.17
CA LYS A 190 -4.91 -26.19 11.87
C LYS A 190 -3.55 -26.28 12.54
N LYS A 191 -3.52 -26.65 13.82
CA LYS A 191 -2.26 -26.78 14.58
C LYS A 191 -1.34 -27.84 13.99
N GLU A 192 -1.89 -29.00 13.68
CA GLU A 192 -1.12 -30.09 13.09
C GLU A 192 -0.58 -29.68 11.70
N PHE A 193 -1.41 -29.02 10.90
CA PHE A 193 -1.03 -28.55 9.57
C PHE A 193 0.07 -27.47 9.62
N LEU A 194 -0.02 -26.51 10.53
CA LEU A 194 1.01 -25.47 10.73
C LEU A 194 2.35 -26.09 11.21
N GLU A 195 2.29 -27.07 12.10
CA GLU A 195 3.48 -27.80 12.57
C GLU A 195 4.17 -28.55 11.42
N ASP A 196 3.40 -29.20 10.55
CA ASP A 196 3.92 -29.92 9.38
C ASP A 196 4.59 -28.98 8.37
N LEU A 197 4.10 -27.78 8.21
CA LEU A 197 4.68 -26.72 7.37
C LEU A 197 5.88 -26.01 8.01
N GLY A 198 6.13 -26.26 9.31
CA GLY A 198 7.21 -25.60 10.07
C GLY A 198 6.97 -24.12 10.39
N ILE A 199 5.70 -23.67 10.33
CA ILE A 199 5.28 -22.30 10.68
C ILE A 199 4.55 -22.29 12.01
N GLN A 200 4.66 -21.18 12.75
CA GLN A 200 4.11 -21.10 14.12
C GLN A 200 2.67 -20.61 14.16
N GLN A 201 2.27 -19.80 13.18
CA GLN A 201 0.93 -19.20 13.10
C GLN A 201 0.62 -18.84 11.64
N SER A 202 -0.66 -18.69 11.33
CA SER A 202 -1.10 -18.24 10.02
C SER A 202 -0.74 -16.75 9.79
N GLY A 203 -0.65 -16.33 8.53
CA GLY A 203 -0.37 -14.94 8.18
C GLY A 203 -1.47 -13.96 8.59
N LEU A 204 -2.65 -14.46 8.99
CA LEU A 204 -3.80 -13.67 9.42
C LEU A 204 -3.93 -13.55 10.95
N GLU A 205 -3.11 -14.27 11.73
CA GLU A 205 -3.03 -14.18 13.20
C GLU A 205 -1.96 -13.21 13.66
#